data_8b86162d46c5ef5461108490235d6f10
#
_entry.id   8b86162d46c5ef5461108490235d6f10
#
_cell.length_a   1.000
_cell.length_b   1.000
_cell.length_c   1.000
_cell.angle_alpha   90.00
_cell.angle_beta   90.00
_cell.angle_gamma   90.00
#
_symmetry.space_group_name_H-M   'P 1'
#
loop_
_entity.id
_entity.type
_entity.pdbx_description
1 polymer ?
#
loop_
_entity_poly.entity_id
_entity_poly.type
_entity_poly.pdbx_seq_one_letter_code
_entity_poly.pdbx_strand_id
1 'polypeptide(L)'
;MAAAAALRADGFADDIIIYEASFHLGGRGSSVFIPSFTRYIDDNHMIIRANKSVLRLLNIIGAKDKVCAAGFKLSFKDKHFSKLWELAAESVLNTPVKTMAKGLFFKTLLTALKSPFPLMVKESFDDAFIKPFFAFAERHKILIKYGMRCDGFVAGKELIFRDKKVDLNTEDKVVFALPYFAMKRLFPEIPALAYNTVSNIHFLLTDKQENSVFCGVVGGIGHWYKVKGDMMSVTISNCPKADAKIVSKIWNEAKDVLSLKGSYLKTAVINQKRATILQTPENLAARNEALEMLEKRKIIYAGDWTINNLPCTLEAAALSGFKAAKKICL
;
A
#
# COMPACT_ATOMS: atom_id res chain seq x y z
N MET A 1 -12.35 -2.59 2.14
CA MET A 1 -12.23 -2.42 3.61
C MET A 1 -12.58 -0.99 4.06
N ALA A 2 -11.82 0.05 3.74
CA ALA A 2 -12.05 1.40 4.27
C ALA A 2 -13.43 1.99 3.92
N ALA A 3 -13.96 1.78 2.71
CA ALA A 3 -15.30 2.21 2.34
C ALA A 3 -16.38 1.51 3.17
N ALA A 4 -16.31 0.18 3.30
CA ALA A 4 -17.28 -0.60 4.07
C ALA A 4 -17.23 -0.26 5.57
N ALA A 5 -16.02 -0.06 6.13
CA ALA A 5 -15.85 0.38 7.51
C ALA A 5 -16.46 1.78 7.74
N ALA A 6 -16.24 2.71 6.80
CA ALA A 6 -16.82 4.05 6.89
C ALA A 6 -18.34 4.03 6.83
N LEU A 7 -18.93 3.31 5.87
CA LEU A 7 -20.37 3.18 5.73
C LEU A 7 -21.02 2.71 7.03
N ARG A 8 -20.50 1.64 7.64
CA ARG A 8 -21.04 1.17 8.92
C ARG A 8 -20.82 2.11 10.08
N ALA A 9 -19.64 2.76 10.13
CA ALA A 9 -19.38 3.76 11.18
C ALA A 9 -20.28 5.02 11.06
N ASP A 10 -20.68 5.36 9.85
CA ASP A 10 -21.55 6.49 9.55
C ASP A 10 -23.07 6.10 9.57
N GLY A 11 -23.41 4.87 9.99
CA GLY A 11 -24.80 4.42 10.21
C GLY A 11 -25.52 3.87 8.96
N PHE A 12 -24.80 3.57 7.87
CA PHE A 12 -25.41 2.97 6.67
C PHE A 12 -26.03 1.59 7.02
N ALA A 13 -27.34 1.43 6.78
CA ALA A 13 -28.12 0.30 7.24
C ALA A 13 -28.18 -0.87 6.24
N ASP A 14 -28.13 -0.56 4.92
CA ASP A 14 -28.34 -1.57 3.87
C ASP A 14 -27.19 -2.58 3.80
N ASP A 15 -27.41 -3.68 3.09
CA ASP A 15 -26.43 -4.74 2.95
C ASP A 15 -25.12 -4.26 2.30
N ILE A 16 -24.01 -4.70 2.85
CA ILE A 16 -22.69 -4.48 2.28
C ILE A 16 -22.06 -5.82 1.91
N ILE A 17 -21.75 -5.99 0.63
CA ILE A 17 -21.07 -7.19 0.13
C ILE A 17 -19.72 -6.78 -0.46
N ILE A 18 -18.64 -7.40 -0.01
CA ILE A 18 -17.29 -7.25 -0.57
C ILE A 18 -16.99 -8.46 -1.44
N TYR A 19 -16.74 -8.22 -2.72
CA TYR A 19 -16.24 -9.23 -3.67
C TYR A 19 -14.74 -9.07 -3.80
N GLU A 20 -13.97 -10.04 -3.33
CA GLU A 20 -12.50 -10.05 -3.38
C GLU A 20 -12.02 -11.09 -4.40
N ALA A 21 -11.11 -10.66 -5.28
CA ALA A 21 -10.58 -11.52 -6.34
C ALA A 21 -9.66 -12.63 -5.83
N SER A 22 -8.95 -12.37 -4.75
CA SER A 22 -8.06 -13.33 -4.09
C SER A 22 -8.77 -14.10 -2.98
N PHE A 23 -8.03 -14.93 -2.27
CA PHE A 23 -8.50 -15.58 -1.03
C PHE A 23 -8.04 -14.83 0.23
N HIS A 24 -7.55 -13.61 0.07
CA HIS A 24 -7.03 -12.80 1.15
C HIS A 24 -7.36 -11.31 0.93
N LEU A 25 -7.81 -10.63 1.99
CA LEU A 25 -8.07 -9.18 1.95
C LEU A 25 -6.77 -8.37 2.03
N GLY A 26 -6.87 -7.07 1.73
CA GLY A 26 -5.80 -6.10 1.95
C GLY A 26 -4.99 -5.76 0.71
N GLY A 27 -5.07 -6.58 -0.34
CA GLY A 27 -4.34 -6.34 -1.58
C GLY A 27 -2.83 -6.27 -1.34
N ARG A 28 -2.19 -5.13 -1.68
CA ARG A 28 -0.74 -4.90 -1.44
C ARG A 28 -0.40 -4.55 0.01
N GLY A 29 -1.38 -4.27 0.86
CA GLY A 29 -1.20 -3.98 2.27
C GLY A 29 -1.58 -5.19 3.14
N SER A 30 -1.04 -6.35 2.85
CA SER A 30 -1.27 -7.61 3.57
C SER A 30 0.04 -8.36 3.75
N SER A 31 0.06 -9.29 4.72
CA SER A 31 1.21 -10.17 4.93
C SER A 31 1.30 -11.23 3.82
N VAL A 32 2.51 -11.60 3.44
CA VAL A 32 2.78 -12.60 2.38
C VAL A 32 3.43 -13.83 3.00
N PHE A 33 2.91 -15.01 2.69
CA PHE A 33 3.55 -16.26 3.13
C PHE A 33 4.81 -16.55 2.31
N ILE A 34 5.94 -16.71 2.99
CA ILE A 34 7.21 -17.05 2.37
C ILE A 34 7.52 -18.54 2.68
N PRO A 35 7.40 -19.43 1.67
CA PRO A 35 7.58 -20.87 1.91
C PRO A 35 8.96 -21.21 2.48
N SER A 36 10.03 -20.57 2.01
CA SER A 36 11.39 -20.82 2.53
C SER A 36 11.56 -20.43 4.00
N PHE A 37 10.76 -19.49 4.52
CA PHE A 37 10.76 -19.08 5.93
C PHE A 37 9.71 -19.79 6.77
N THR A 38 8.76 -20.48 6.12
CA THR A 38 7.59 -21.10 6.78
C THR A 38 6.78 -20.12 7.65
N ARG A 39 6.72 -18.86 7.24
CA ARG A 39 5.99 -17.81 7.97
C ARG A 39 5.47 -16.71 7.04
N TYR A 40 4.48 -15.98 7.56
CA TYR A 40 4.02 -14.73 6.96
C TYR A 40 4.98 -13.60 7.31
N ILE A 41 5.27 -12.75 6.33
CA ILE A 41 6.07 -11.54 6.51
C ILE A 41 5.34 -10.35 5.91
N ASP A 42 5.61 -9.18 6.45
CA ASP A 42 5.05 -7.93 5.95
C ASP A 42 6.02 -7.26 4.99
N ASP A 43 5.48 -6.66 3.95
CA ASP A 43 6.17 -5.63 3.20
C ASP A 43 6.49 -4.41 4.09
N ASN A 44 7.51 -3.65 3.72
CA ASN A 44 7.98 -2.51 4.50
C ASN A 44 7.08 -1.29 4.36
N HIS A 45 5.81 -1.42 4.69
CA HIS A 45 4.93 -0.26 4.76
C HIS A 45 5.23 0.57 6.01
N MET A 46 5.69 1.80 5.81
CA MET A 46 5.83 2.77 6.88
C MET A 46 4.55 3.59 7.02
N ILE A 47 4.06 3.67 8.24
CA ILE A 47 2.96 4.57 8.61
C ILE A 47 3.60 5.75 9.36
N ILE A 48 3.10 6.96 9.14
CA ILE A 48 3.48 8.13 9.93
C ILE A 48 2.25 8.73 10.60
N ARG A 49 2.44 9.49 11.66
CA ARG A 49 1.31 10.14 12.38
C ARG A 49 0.51 11.11 11.51
N ALA A 50 1.07 11.57 10.39
CA ALA A 50 0.38 12.36 9.39
C ALA A 50 -0.63 11.55 8.56
N ASN A 51 -0.61 10.21 8.57
CA ASN A 51 -1.53 9.33 7.85
C ASN A 51 -2.89 9.24 8.57
N LYS A 52 -3.62 10.33 8.59
CA LYS A 52 -4.88 10.48 9.35
C LYS A 52 -5.97 9.51 8.93
N SER A 53 -6.05 9.17 7.64
CA SER A 53 -7.07 8.23 7.14
C SER A 53 -6.74 6.80 7.53
N VAL A 54 -5.47 6.41 7.52
CA VAL A 54 -5.03 5.11 8.04
C VAL A 54 -5.36 5.00 9.52
N LEU A 55 -5.02 6.02 10.32
CA LEU A 55 -5.30 6.03 11.77
C LEU A 55 -6.81 6.05 12.06
N ARG A 56 -7.61 6.76 11.25
CA ARG A 56 -9.07 6.70 11.33
C ARG A 56 -9.61 5.30 11.06
N LEU A 57 -9.10 4.62 10.01
CA LEU A 57 -9.49 3.24 9.71
C LEU A 57 -9.18 2.31 10.88
N LEU A 58 -7.95 2.36 11.42
CA LEU A 58 -7.55 1.57 12.58
C LEU A 58 -8.47 1.83 13.79
N ASN A 59 -8.87 3.07 14.01
CA ASN A 59 -9.80 3.41 15.09
C ASN A 59 -11.19 2.80 14.85
N ILE A 60 -11.75 2.90 13.63
CA ILE A 60 -13.07 2.35 13.29
C ILE A 60 -13.11 0.82 13.49
N ILE A 61 -12.07 0.11 13.04
CA ILE A 61 -12.01 -1.35 13.15
C ILE A 61 -11.52 -1.85 14.53
N GLY A 62 -11.27 -0.91 15.48
CA GLY A 62 -10.85 -1.27 16.84
C GLY A 62 -9.40 -1.74 16.95
N ALA A 63 -8.51 -1.26 16.09
CA ALA A 63 -7.10 -1.71 15.99
C ALA A 63 -6.06 -0.60 16.28
N LYS A 64 -6.47 0.49 16.92
CA LYS A 64 -5.58 1.63 17.21
C LYS A 64 -4.36 1.24 18.06
N ASP A 65 -4.53 0.28 18.95
CA ASP A 65 -3.48 -0.27 19.81
C ASP A 65 -2.51 -1.20 19.08
N LYS A 66 -2.81 -1.62 17.84
CA LYS A 66 -1.97 -2.52 17.02
C LYS A 66 -0.78 -1.83 16.36
N VAL A 67 -0.66 -0.51 16.48
CA VAL A 67 0.47 0.27 16.02
C VAL A 67 1.19 0.93 17.18
N CYS A 68 2.50 1.10 17.06
CA CYS A 68 3.33 1.77 18.06
C CYS A 68 4.37 2.68 17.40
N ALA A 69 4.99 3.55 18.19
CA ALA A 69 6.11 4.34 17.70
C ALA A 69 7.26 3.41 17.27
N ALA A 70 7.88 3.72 16.15
CA ALA A 70 9.06 3.01 15.65
C ALA A 70 10.33 3.78 16.01
N GLY A 71 11.40 3.06 16.35
CA GLY A 71 12.74 3.61 16.32
C GLY A 71 13.08 4.05 14.90
N PHE A 72 13.62 5.25 14.75
CA PHE A 72 13.97 5.80 13.45
C PHE A 72 15.42 6.25 13.40
N LYS A 73 16.13 5.86 12.35
CA LYS A 73 17.53 6.22 12.11
C LYS A 73 17.72 6.63 10.66
N LEU A 74 18.59 7.60 10.41
CA LEU A 74 19.14 7.87 9.09
C LEU A 74 20.62 7.51 9.09
N SER A 75 21.05 6.77 8.10
CA SER A 75 22.46 6.45 7.84
C SER A 75 22.88 7.08 6.53
N PHE A 76 24.09 7.62 6.47
CA PHE A 76 24.60 8.34 5.30
C PHE A 76 25.78 7.57 4.72
N LYS A 77 25.59 6.97 3.56
CA LYS A 77 26.67 6.43 2.71
C LYS A 77 27.22 7.51 1.80
N ASP A 78 26.37 8.46 1.42
CA ASP A 78 26.75 9.65 0.69
C ASP A 78 26.23 10.89 1.43
N LYS A 79 27.11 11.85 1.69
CA LYS A 79 26.80 13.08 2.44
C LYS A 79 26.30 14.22 1.56
N HIS A 80 26.22 14.04 0.24
CA HIS A 80 25.66 15.05 -0.64
C HIS A 80 24.18 15.27 -0.35
N PHE A 81 23.79 16.51 -0.18
CA PHE A 81 22.41 16.88 0.16
C PHE A 81 21.38 16.40 -0.89
N SER A 82 21.80 16.32 -2.16
CA SER A 82 20.96 15.77 -3.24
C SER A 82 20.53 14.33 -2.99
N LYS A 83 21.36 13.51 -2.35
CA LYS A 83 21.06 12.10 -2.04
C LYS A 83 19.98 11.95 -0.98
N LEU A 84 19.88 12.87 -0.04
CA LEU A 84 18.77 12.90 0.91
C LEU A 84 17.44 13.15 0.19
N TRP A 85 17.43 14.04 -0.78
CA TRP A 85 16.24 14.30 -1.60
C TRP A 85 15.88 13.13 -2.50
N GLU A 86 16.88 12.44 -3.07
CA GLU A 86 16.65 11.21 -3.83
C GLU A 86 15.96 10.15 -2.95
N LEU A 87 16.52 9.88 -1.77
CA LEU A 87 15.91 8.93 -0.82
C LEU A 87 14.46 9.32 -0.50
N ALA A 88 14.22 10.58 -0.15
CA ALA A 88 12.89 11.06 0.22
C ALA A 88 11.90 10.94 -0.96
N ALA A 89 12.31 11.39 -2.15
CA ALA A 89 11.46 11.41 -3.33
C ALA A 89 11.14 10.00 -3.84
N GLU A 90 12.15 9.15 -4.01
CA GLU A 90 11.97 7.80 -4.52
C GLU A 90 11.23 6.90 -3.53
N SER A 91 11.44 7.09 -2.23
CA SER A 91 10.70 6.34 -1.20
C SER A 91 9.22 6.70 -1.16
N VAL A 92 8.88 7.97 -1.39
CA VAL A 92 7.50 8.46 -1.28
C VAL A 92 6.74 8.29 -2.60
N LEU A 93 7.37 8.63 -3.73
CA LEU A 93 6.73 8.61 -5.05
C LEU A 93 7.01 7.34 -5.84
N ASN A 94 7.98 6.53 -5.44
CA ASN A 94 8.48 5.39 -6.21
C ASN A 94 8.73 5.76 -7.69
N THR A 95 9.30 6.94 -7.90
CA THR A 95 9.52 7.53 -9.22
C THR A 95 10.88 8.25 -9.23
N PRO A 96 11.69 8.12 -10.29
CA PRO A 96 12.99 8.77 -10.35
C PRO A 96 12.87 10.28 -10.15
N VAL A 97 13.77 10.86 -9.36
CA VAL A 97 13.78 12.31 -9.04
C VAL A 97 13.75 13.19 -10.28
N LYS A 98 14.45 12.77 -11.35
CA LYS A 98 14.53 13.53 -12.61
C LYS A 98 13.19 13.70 -13.32
N THR A 99 12.29 12.74 -13.16
CA THR A 99 11.01 12.69 -13.89
C THR A 99 9.77 12.87 -12.99
N MET A 100 9.96 12.93 -11.68
CA MET A 100 8.83 13.02 -10.73
C MET A 100 8.06 14.33 -10.85
N ALA A 101 6.80 14.29 -10.48
CA ALA A 101 5.94 15.45 -10.31
C ALA A 101 6.37 16.24 -9.05
N LYS A 102 7.22 17.25 -9.22
CA LYS A 102 7.81 18.03 -8.12
C LYS A 102 6.75 18.64 -7.19
N GLY A 103 5.66 19.17 -7.73
CA GLY A 103 4.57 19.75 -6.93
C GLY A 103 3.92 18.74 -5.98
N LEU A 104 3.70 17.50 -6.44
CA LEU A 104 3.18 16.41 -5.58
C LEU A 104 4.19 16.04 -4.49
N PHE A 105 5.47 15.96 -4.84
CA PHE A 105 6.54 15.65 -3.88
C PHE A 105 6.61 16.69 -2.76
N PHE A 106 6.73 17.98 -3.08
CA PHE A 106 6.82 19.03 -2.07
C PHE A 106 5.57 19.11 -1.19
N LYS A 107 4.38 18.94 -1.76
CA LYS A 107 3.13 18.90 -1.00
C LYS A 107 3.11 17.74 0.00
N THR A 108 3.56 16.57 -0.43
CA THR A 108 3.63 15.39 0.43
C THR A 108 4.67 15.57 1.52
N LEU A 109 5.84 16.09 1.19
CA LEU A 109 6.91 16.39 2.15
C LEU A 109 6.43 17.37 3.23
N LEU A 110 5.81 18.49 2.84
CA LEU A 110 5.24 19.46 3.78
C LEU A 110 4.18 18.83 4.70
N THR A 111 3.39 17.90 4.18
CA THR A 111 2.39 17.18 5.00
C THR A 111 3.08 16.22 5.97
N ALA A 112 4.09 15.51 5.53
CA ALA A 112 4.86 14.58 6.38
C ALA A 112 5.61 15.32 7.49
N LEU A 113 6.20 16.47 7.20
CA LEU A 113 6.93 17.30 8.17
C LEU A 113 6.06 17.82 9.31
N LYS A 114 4.74 17.95 9.12
CA LYS A 114 3.83 18.34 10.20
C LYS A 114 3.73 17.28 11.31
N SER A 115 3.98 16.01 11.01
CA SER A 115 3.95 14.93 11.99
C SER A 115 4.79 13.74 11.48
N PRO A 116 6.12 13.88 11.47
CA PRO A 116 7.04 12.95 10.78
C PRO A 116 7.28 11.65 11.53
N PHE A 117 6.73 11.50 12.73
CA PHE A 117 7.01 10.35 13.60
C PHE A 117 6.52 9.05 12.97
N PRO A 118 7.43 8.10 12.69
CA PRO A 118 7.07 6.82 12.12
C PRO A 118 6.37 5.94 13.14
N LEU A 119 5.42 5.17 12.63
CA LEU A 119 4.69 4.14 13.34
C LEU A 119 4.93 2.81 12.62
N MET A 120 4.95 1.72 13.37
CA MET A 120 4.99 0.37 12.82
C MET A 120 3.89 -0.48 13.43
N VAL A 121 3.47 -1.51 12.71
CA VAL A 121 2.58 -2.53 13.25
C VAL A 121 3.33 -3.36 14.30
N LYS A 122 2.67 -3.65 15.43
CA LYS A 122 3.29 -4.39 16.54
C LYS A 122 3.61 -5.83 16.16
N GLU A 123 2.68 -6.50 15.48
CA GLU A 123 2.84 -7.88 15.01
C GLU A 123 2.98 -7.91 13.49
N SER A 124 1.89 -8.04 12.76
CA SER A 124 1.85 -8.05 11.31
C SER A 124 0.78 -7.11 10.75
N PHE A 125 0.81 -6.85 9.45
CA PHE A 125 -0.26 -6.11 8.78
C PHE A 125 -1.59 -6.84 8.89
N ASP A 126 -1.58 -8.15 8.86
CA ASP A 126 -2.78 -8.95 9.04
C ASP A 126 -3.35 -8.77 10.46
N ASP A 127 -2.50 -8.72 11.49
CA ASP A 127 -2.93 -8.50 12.87
C ASP A 127 -3.43 -7.07 13.12
N ALA A 128 -2.92 -6.09 12.38
CA ALA A 128 -3.30 -4.69 12.54
C ALA A 128 -4.52 -4.30 11.69
N PHE A 129 -4.68 -4.86 10.51
CA PHE A 129 -5.73 -4.42 9.56
C PHE A 129 -6.71 -5.52 9.20
N ILE A 130 -6.25 -6.73 8.86
CA ILE A 130 -7.09 -7.75 8.25
C ILE A 130 -7.96 -8.45 9.31
N LYS A 131 -7.34 -9.01 10.36
CA LYS A 131 -8.09 -9.69 11.44
C LYS A 131 -9.06 -8.75 12.16
N PRO A 132 -8.67 -7.51 12.56
CA PRO A 132 -9.62 -6.57 13.14
C PRO A 132 -10.75 -6.18 12.20
N PHE A 133 -10.46 -6.04 10.88
CA PHE A 133 -11.51 -5.78 9.91
C PHE A 133 -12.47 -6.97 9.76
N PHE A 134 -12.00 -8.21 9.83
CA PHE A 134 -12.87 -9.38 9.86
C PHE A 134 -13.81 -9.36 11.06
N ALA A 135 -13.28 -9.15 12.25
CA ALA A 135 -14.10 -9.06 13.46
C ALA A 135 -15.10 -7.89 13.40
N PHE A 136 -14.71 -6.77 12.78
CA PHE A 136 -15.60 -5.65 12.51
C PHE A 136 -16.67 -6.04 11.49
N ALA A 137 -16.30 -6.67 10.38
CA ALA A 137 -17.22 -7.09 9.32
C ALA A 137 -18.29 -8.07 9.84
N GLU A 138 -17.89 -9.03 10.66
CA GLU A 138 -18.80 -10.00 11.30
C GLU A 138 -19.81 -9.28 12.21
N ARG A 139 -19.34 -8.44 13.13
CA ARG A 139 -20.22 -7.66 14.03
C ARG A 139 -21.21 -6.76 13.28
N HIS A 140 -20.80 -6.23 12.15
CA HIS A 140 -21.59 -5.28 11.35
C HIS A 140 -22.25 -5.93 10.12
N LYS A 141 -22.30 -7.26 10.06
CA LYS A 141 -22.97 -8.01 8.99
C LYS A 141 -22.51 -7.61 7.59
N ILE A 142 -21.20 -7.37 7.42
CA ILE A 142 -20.59 -7.15 6.11
C ILE A 142 -20.21 -8.51 5.53
N LEU A 143 -20.80 -8.87 4.39
CA LEU A 143 -20.53 -10.14 3.74
C LEU A 143 -19.29 -10.05 2.86
N ILE A 144 -18.36 -11.01 2.97
CA ILE A 144 -17.14 -11.09 2.16
C ILE A 144 -17.17 -12.36 1.32
N LYS A 145 -17.05 -12.21 -0.01
CA LYS A 145 -17.01 -13.30 -0.97
C LYS A 145 -15.66 -13.32 -1.69
N TYR A 146 -14.90 -14.40 -1.52
CA TYR A 146 -13.57 -14.60 -2.08
C TYR A 146 -13.60 -15.29 -3.44
N GLY A 147 -12.47 -15.21 -4.18
CA GLY A 147 -12.33 -15.80 -5.50
C GLY A 147 -13.19 -15.10 -6.57
N MET A 148 -13.74 -13.93 -6.24
CA MET A 148 -14.70 -13.19 -7.05
C MET A 148 -14.00 -12.06 -7.80
N ARG A 149 -13.25 -12.41 -8.85
CA ARG A 149 -12.63 -11.42 -9.73
C ARG A 149 -13.68 -10.83 -10.67
N CYS A 150 -13.90 -9.54 -10.59
CA CYS A 150 -14.78 -8.82 -11.50
C CYS A 150 -14.12 -8.71 -12.87
N ASP A 151 -14.74 -9.28 -13.89
CA ASP A 151 -14.27 -9.31 -15.28
C ASP A 151 -15.14 -8.44 -16.21
N GLY A 152 -16.33 -8.00 -15.74
CA GLY A 152 -17.21 -7.10 -16.47
C GLY A 152 -18.22 -6.40 -15.57
N PHE A 153 -18.77 -5.31 -16.09
CA PHE A 153 -19.80 -4.51 -15.42
C PHE A 153 -20.74 -3.90 -16.45
N VAL A 154 -22.03 -4.12 -16.25
CA VAL A 154 -23.10 -3.44 -17.00
C VAL A 154 -23.86 -2.57 -15.99
N ALA A 155 -23.75 -1.25 -16.15
CA ALA A 155 -24.30 -0.29 -15.22
C ALA A 155 -25.82 -0.51 -15.00
N GLY A 156 -26.26 -0.55 -13.74
CA GLY A 156 -27.66 -0.78 -13.37
C GLY A 156 -28.22 -2.15 -13.74
N LYS A 157 -27.36 -3.11 -14.15
CA LYS A 157 -27.81 -4.43 -14.58
C LYS A 157 -27.06 -5.57 -13.89
N GLU A 158 -25.75 -5.68 -14.07
CA GLU A 158 -25.00 -6.83 -13.58
C GLU A 158 -23.52 -6.58 -13.33
N LEU A 159 -22.95 -7.31 -12.36
CA LEU A 159 -21.52 -7.57 -12.21
C LEU A 159 -21.22 -8.95 -12.81
N ILE A 160 -20.17 -9.03 -13.62
CA ILE A 160 -19.76 -10.27 -14.30
C ILE A 160 -18.45 -10.73 -13.64
N PHE A 161 -18.47 -11.93 -13.08
CA PHE A 161 -17.33 -12.64 -12.57
C PHE A 161 -17.06 -13.83 -13.49
N ARG A 162 -15.88 -14.46 -13.37
CA ARG A 162 -15.46 -15.52 -14.27
C ARG A 162 -16.56 -16.56 -14.56
N ASP A 163 -17.18 -17.09 -13.52
CA ASP A 163 -18.14 -18.19 -13.61
C ASP A 163 -19.54 -17.81 -13.06
N LYS A 164 -19.75 -16.55 -12.72
CA LYS A 164 -20.97 -16.06 -12.05
C LYS A 164 -21.34 -14.66 -12.50
N LYS A 165 -22.62 -14.39 -12.50
CA LYS A 165 -23.18 -13.06 -12.61
C LYS A 165 -23.91 -12.69 -11.32
N VAL A 166 -23.93 -11.43 -10.99
CA VAL A 166 -24.70 -10.86 -9.91
C VAL A 166 -25.55 -9.74 -10.50
N ASP A 167 -26.85 -9.96 -10.51
CA ASP A 167 -27.80 -8.94 -10.96
C ASP A 167 -27.81 -7.77 -9.99
N LEU A 168 -27.90 -6.57 -10.54
CA LEU A 168 -28.00 -5.33 -9.79
C LEU A 168 -29.40 -4.73 -10.00
N ASN A 169 -29.99 -4.28 -8.93
CA ASN A 169 -31.19 -3.46 -9.00
C ASN A 169 -30.81 -1.95 -9.10
N THR A 170 -31.82 -1.08 -9.27
CA THR A 170 -31.64 0.34 -9.45
C THR A 170 -31.06 1.06 -8.23
N GLU A 171 -31.23 0.49 -7.04
CA GLU A 171 -30.76 1.05 -5.77
C GLU A 171 -29.32 0.62 -5.43
N ASP A 172 -28.85 -0.45 -6.08
CA ASP A 172 -27.51 -1.00 -5.80
C ASP A 172 -26.41 0.00 -6.21
N LYS A 173 -25.49 0.27 -5.30
CA LYS A 173 -24.31 1.10 -5.53
C LYS A 173 -23.06 0.23 -5.56
N VAL A 174 -22.25 0.37 -6.60
CA VAL A 174 -21.02 -0.40 -6.79
C VAL A 174 -19.79 0.48 -6.58
N VAL A 175 -18.89 0.07 -5.70
CA VAL A 175 -17.59 0.70 -5.51
C VAL A 175 -16.49 -0.18 -6.09
N PHE A 176 -15.81 0.29 -7.11
CA PHE A 176 -14.65 -0.39 -7.69
C PHE A 176 -13.38 -0.04 -6.92
N ALA A 177 -13.06 -0.83 -5.89
CA ALA A 177 -11.85 -0.69 -5.09
C ALA A 177 -10.69 -1.50 -5.69
N LEU A 178 -10.33 -1.18 -6.92
CA LEU A 178 -9.43 -1.96 -7.77
C LEU A 178 -8.12 -1.23 -8.05
N PRO A 179 -7.01 -1.97 -8.27
CA PRO A 179 -5.80 -1.37 -8.83
C PRO A 179 -6.07 -0.86 -10.25
N TYR A 180 -5.34 0.19 -10.66
CA TYR A 180 -5.62 0.85 -11.95
C TYR A 180 -5.63 -0.10 -13.16
N PHE A 181 -4.71 -1.07 -13.22
CA PHE A 181 -4.68 -2.04 -14.33
C PHE A 181 -5.95 -2.91 -14.43
N ALA A 182 -6.62 -3.15 -13.30
CA ALA A 182 -7.91 -3.86 -13.29
C ALA A 182 -9.04 -2.92 -13.72
N MET A 183 -9.00 -1.65 -13.32
CA MET A 183 -9.92 -0.63 -13.84
C MET A 183 -9.78 -0.47 -15.36
N LYS A 184 -8.56 -0.36 -15.88
CA LYS A 184 -8.29 -0.30 -17.34
C LYS A 184 -8.82 -1.51 -18.09
N ARG A 185 -8.83 -2.69 -17.48
CA ARG A 185 -9.41 -3.89 -18.10
C ARG A 185 -10.94 -3.81 -18.15
N LEU A 186 -11.59 -3.29 -17.10
CA LEU A 186 -13.06 -3.12 -17.06
C LEU A 186 -13.55 -1.95 -17.89
N PHE A 187 -12.74 -0.92 -18.00
CA PHE A 187 -13.02 0.32 -18.75
C PHE A 187 -11.89 0.57 -19.75
N PRO A 188 -11.92 -0.12 -20.91
CA PRO A 188 -10.82 -0.08 -21.87
C PRO A 188 -10.55 1.30 -22.49
N GLU A 189 -11.51 2.20 -22.41
CA GLU A 189 -11.42 3.57 -22.92
C GLU A 189 -10.53 4.50 -22.07
N ILE A 190 -10.36 4.26 -20.77
CA ILE A 190 -9.50 5.12 -19.96
C ILE A 190 -8.03 5.02 -20.40
N PRO A 191 -7.19 6.05 -20.23
CA PRO A 191 -5.78 6.04 -20.65
C PRO A 191 -4.98 4.87 -20.05
N ALA A 192 -3.88 4.47 -20.68
CA ALA A 192 -2.91 3.55 -20.10
C ALA A 192 -2.00 4.31 -19.14
N LEU A 193 -1.63 3.71 -18.00
CA LEU A 193 -0.67 4.28 -17.07
C LEU A 193 0.58 3.40 -16.98
N ALA A 194 1.73 4.04 -16.88
CA ALA A 194 2.98 3.39 -16.59
C ALA A 194 3.10 3.10 -15.08
N TYR A 195 3.83 2.05 -14.74
CA TYR A 195 4.05 1.59 -13.37
C TYR A 195 5.51 1.53 -13.03
N ASN A 196 5.82 1.58 -11.75
CA ASN A 196 7.14 1.29 -11.26
C ASN A 196 7.13 0.09 -10.30
N THR A 197 8.30 -0.54 -10.22
CA THR A 197 8.55 -1.71 -9.39
C THR A 197 9.09 -1.29 -8.03
N VAL A 198 8.75 -2.04 -7.00
CA VAL A 198 9.44 -2.05 -5.70
C VAL A 198 9.96 -3.46 -5.47
N SER A 199 11.20 -3.57 -5.05
CA SER A 199 11.79 -4.84 -4.63
C SER A 199 11.97 -4.85 -3.12
N ASN A 200 11.44 -5.87 -2.46
CA ASN A 200 11.65 -6.14 -1.04
C ASN A 200 12.54 -7.37 -0.89
N ILE A 201 13.62 -7.23 -0.13
CA ILE A 201 14.53 -8.31 0.19
C ILE A 201 14.39 -8.60 1.68
N HIS A 202 14.09 -9.85 2.00
CA HIS A 202 13.86 -10.29 3.37
C HIS A 202 14.98 -11.25 3.78
N PHE A 203 15.48 -11.07 5.00
CA PHE A 203 16.51 -11.92 5.59
C PHE A 203 16.00 -12.48 6.91
N LEU A 204 16.12 -13.79 7.08
CA LEU A 204 15.96 -14.46 8.37
C LEU A 204 17.32 -14.47 9.04
N LEU A 205 17.46 -13.71 10.11
CA LEU A 205 18.73 -13.51 10.82
C LEU A 205 19.05 -14.71 11.73
N THR A 206 20.35 -14.96 11.97
CA THR A 206 20.80 -15.94 12.98
C THR A 206 20.47 -15.47 14.40
N ASP A 207 20.55 -14.17 14.64
CA ASP A 207 20.42 -13.58 15.96
C ASP A 207 19.19 -12.66 16.01
N LYS A 208 18.39 -12.86 17.03
CA LYS A 208 17.22 -12.01 17.29
C LYS A 208 17.67 -10.63 17.79
N GLN A 209 17.17 -9.59 17.15
CA GLN A 209 17.43 -8.20 17.55
C GLN A 209 16.39 -7.75 18.58
N GLU A 210 16.87 -7.19 19.70
CA GLU A 210 16.00 -6.73 20.79
C GLU A 210 15.16 -5.53 20.39
N ASN A 211 15.77 -4.57 19.69
CA ASN A 211 15.13 -3.33 19.30
C ASN A 211 14.67 -3.36 17.87
N SER A 212 13.40 -3.02 17.64
CA SER A 212 12.88 -2.79 16.30
C SER A 212 13.35 -1.42 15.80
N VAL A 213 13.93 -1.39 14.59
CA VAL A 213 14.43 -0.15 14.00
C VAL A 213 13.97 -0.01 12.55
N PHE A 214 13.67 1.22 12.18
CA PHE A 214 13.46 1.65 10.80
C PHE A 214 14.62 2.57 10.41
N CYS A 215 15.45 2.15 9.46
CA CYS A 215 16.62 2.90 9.04
C CYS A 215 16.51 3.30 7.56
N GLY A 216 16.52 4.61 7.27
CA GLY A 216 16.68 5.14 5.92
C GLY A 216 18.17 5.26 5.59
N VAL A 217 18.59 4.87 4.39
CA VAL A 217 19.99 4.92 3.96
C VAL A 217 20.16 5.90 2.80
N VAL A 218 20.80 7.03 3.08
CA VAL A 218 21.07 8.09 2.10
C VAL A 218 22.26 7.69 1.24
N GLY A 219 22.03 7.60 -0.08
CA GLY A 219 23.08 7.20 -1.06
C GLY A 219 23.42 5.72 -1.01
N GLY A 220 22.59 4.90 -0.35
CA GLY A 220 22.72 3.45 -0.31
C GLY A 220 22.05 2.76 -1.50
N ILE A 221 22.19 1.43 -1.55
CA ILE A 221 21.51 0.56 -2.50
C ILE A 221 20.09 0.31 -2.02
N GLY A 222 19.94 -0.02 -0.73
CA GLY A 222 18.65 -0.13 -0.06
C GLY A 222 18.18 1.24 0.42
N HIS A 223 16.90 1.54 0.22
CA HIS A 223 16.32 2.79 0.70
C HIS A 223 15.90 2.71 2.16
N TRP A 224 15.18 1.64 2.53
CA TRP A 224 14.66 1.44 3.86
C TRP A 224 14.96 0.06 4.40
N TYR A 225 15.56 0.01 5.57
CA TYR A 225 15.86 -1.20 6.33
C TYR A 225 14.95 -1.25 7.55
N LYS A 226 14.17 -2.30 7.68
CA LYS A 226 13.33 -2.58 8.85
C LYS A 226 13.86 -3.85 9.52
N VAL A 227 14.22 -3.74 10.78
CA VAL A 227 14.60 -4.89 11.61
C VAL A 227 13.59 -5.05 12.72
N LYS A 228 13.11 -6.29 12.91
CA LYS A 228 12.19 -6.65 13.97
C LYS A 228 12.40 -8.11 14.35
N GLY A 229 12.85 -8.36 15.58
CA GLY A 229 13.19 -9.70 16.05
C GLY A 229 14.26 -10.35 15.18
N ASP A 230 13.98 -11.53 14.63
CA ASP A 230 14.86 -12.29 13.73
C ASP A 230 14.67 -11.95 12.24
N MET A 231 13.92 -10.90 11.92
CA MET A 231 13.64 -10.52 10.54
C MET A 231 14.23 -9.16 10.20
N MET A 232 14.93 -9.11 9.07
CA MET A 232 15.28 -7.86 8.40
C MET A 232 14.62 -7.82 7.03
N SER A 233 13.99 -6.71 6.72
CA SER A 233 13.38 -6.45 5.42
C SER A 233 13.93 -5.16 4.83
N VAL A 234 14.33 -5.20 3.56
CA VAL A 234 14.94 -4.05 2.87
C VAL A 234 14.11 -3.71 1.64
N THR A 235 13.67 -2.47 1.55
CA THR A 235 12.94 -1.94 0.40
C THR A 235 13.86 -1.16 -0.53
N ILE A 236 13.79 -1.49 -1.81
CA ILE A 236 14.42 -0.73 -2.89
C ILE A 236 13.30 -0.22 -3.79
N SER A 237 13.05 1.08 -3.74
CA SER A 237 12.12 1.76 -4.64
C SER A 237 12.75 1.96 -6.01
N ASN A 238 11.92 2.13 -7.05
CA ASN A 238 12.39 2.37 -8.41
C ASN A 238 13.41 1.31 -8.89
N CYS A 239 13.22 0.06 -8.49
CA CYS A 239 14.10 -1.07 -8.80
C CYS A 239 13.42 -2.04 -9.76
N PRO A 240 13.93 -2.22 -10.99
CA PRO A 240 13.27 -3.09 -11.97
C PRO A 240 13.20 -4.56 -11.53
N LYS A 241 14.24 -5.05 -10.88
CA LYS A 241 14.30 -6.40 -10.30
C LYS A 241 15.56 -6.57 -9.43
N ALA A 242 15.39 -6.97 -8.19
CA ALA A 242 16.51 -7.41 -7.37
C ALA A 242 16.92 -8.85 -7.74
N ASP A 243 18.21 -9.07 -7.88
CA ASP A 243 18.85 -10.36 -8.16
C ASP A 243 19.80 -10.79 -7.03
N ALA A 244 20.46 -11.94 -7.16
CA ALA A 244 21.38 -12.47 -6.16
C ALA A 244 22.58 -11.53 -5.88
N LYS A 245 23.05 -10.77 -6.88
CA LYS A 245 24.15 -9.80 -6.71
C LYS A 245 23.72 -8.63 -5.84
N ILE A 246 22.49 -8.14 -6.05
CA ILE A 246 21.90 -7.07 -5.24
C ILE A 246 21.70 -7.57 -3.80
N VAL A 247 21.22 -8.80 -3.61
CA VAL A 247 21.04 -9.39 -2.26
C VAL A 247 22.35 -9.37 -1.46
N SER A 248 23.46 -9.81 -2.06
CA SER A 248 24.76 -9.81 -1.38
C SER A 248 25.26 -8.40 -1.04
N LYS A 249 25.07 -7.43 -1.95
CA LYS A 249 25.43 -6.03 -1.70
C LYS A 249 24.59 -5.42 -0.58
N ILE A 250 23.27 -5.68 -0.57
CA ILE A 250 22.34 -5.22 0.47
C ILE A 250 22.71 -5.82 1.82
N TRP A 251 23.10 -7.09 1.88
CA TRP A 251 23.54 -7.70 3.13
C TRP A 251 24.79 -7.02 3.70
N ASN A 252 25.77 -6.74 2.86
CA ASN A 252 26.99 -6.03 3.28
C ASN A 252 26.68 -4.60 3.74
N GLU A 253 25.80 -3.89 3.02
CA GLU A 253 25.34 -2.55 3.41
C GLU A 253 24.58 -2.59 4.75
N ALA A 254 23.73 -3.60 4.97
CA ALA A 254 22.98 -3.77 6.21
C ALA A 254 23.91 -3.97 7.42
N LYS A 255 24.96 -4.78 7.30
CA LYS A 255 25.94 -4.96 8.35
C LYS A 255 26.57 -3.64 8.80
N ASP A 256 26.93 -2.81 7.83
CA ASP A 256 27.56 -1.50 8.12
C ASP A 256 26.56 -0.54 8.78
N VAL A 257 25.37 -0.34 8.15
CA VAL A 257 24.44 0.71 8.59
C VAL A 257 23.66 0.37 9.85
N LEU A 258 23.45 -0.92 10.12
CA LEU A 258 22.74 -1.42 11.30
C LEU A 258 23.64 -2.00 12.37
N SER A 259 24.95 -2.09 12.09
CA SER A 259 25.94 -2.72 12.99
C SER A 259 25.58 -4.17 13.37
N LEU A 260 25.07 -4.94 12.40
CA LEU A 260 24.68 -6.33 12.62
C LEU A 260 25.91 -7.21 12.85
N LYS A 261 25.90 -7.99 13.94
CA LYS A 261 27.02 -8.88 14.31
C LYS A 261 26.88 -10.28 13.71
N GLY A 262 25.67 -10.77 13.54
CA GLY A 262 25.39 -12.11 13.06
C GLY A 262 25.44 -12.30 11.53
N SER A 263 24.78 -13.34 11.08
CA SER A 263 24.58 -13.68 9.67
C SER A 263 23.08 -13.84 9.39
N TYR A 264 22.74 -14.34 8.21
CA TYR A 264 21.37 -14.75 7.92
C TYR A 264 21.33 -16.25 7.57
N LEU A 265 20.20 -16.86 7.91
CA LEU A 265 19.94 -18.29 7.60
C LEU A 265 19.33 -18.44 6.20
N LYS A 266 18.42 -17.54 5.84
CA LYS A 266 17.67 -17.61 4.59
C LYS A 266 17.38 -16.20 4.08
N THR A 267 17.15 -16.09 2.77
CA THR A 267 16.72 -14.87 2.13
C THR A 267 15.57 -15.12 1.16
N ALA A 268 14.73 -14.12 0.96
CA ALA A 268 13.66 -14.12 -0.03
C ALA A 268 13.55 -12.76 -0.70
N VAL A 269 13.23 -12.75 -1.99
CA VAL A 269 13.09 -11.53 -2.78
C VAL A 269 11.66 -11.47 -3.35
N ILE A 270 10.97 -10.38 -3.07
CA ILE A 270 9.65 -10.08 -3.62
C ILE A 270 9.78 -8.88 -4.55
N ASN A 271 9.57 -9.10 -5.84
CA ASN A 271 9.58 -8.03 -6.85
C ASN A 271 8.14 -7.67 -7.22
N GLN A 272 7.64 -6.57 -6.69
CA GLN A 272 6.30 -6.06 -6.97
C GLN A 272 6.32 -5.22 -8.25
N LYS A 273 6.08 -5.85 -9.41
CA LYS A 273 6.20 -5.21 -10.75
C LYS A 273 5.26 -4.02 -10.98
N ARG A 274 4.10 -4.00 -10.33
CA ARG A 274 3.10 -2.92 -10.42
C ARG A 274 2.86 -2.35 -9.03
N ALA A 275 3.94 -1.93 -8.36
CA ALA A 275 3.85 -1.44 -6.99
C ALA A 275 3.04 -0.14 -6.92
N THR A 276 3.37 0.84 -7.76
CA THR A 276 2.65 2.10 -7.88
C THR A 276 2.60 2.53 -9.35
N ILE A 277 1.65 3.39 -9.72
CA ILE A 277 1.76 4.11 -10.97
C ILE A 277 2.97 5.06 -10.90
N LEU A 278 3.66 5.29 -12.02
CA LEU A 278 4.68 6.33 -12.10
C LEU A 278 4.05 7.69 -11.84
N GLN A 279 4.67 8.49 -11.00
CA GLN A 279 4.15 9.80 -10.60
C GLN A 279 4.90 10.92 -11.32
N THR A 280 5.01 10.79 -12.65
CA THR A 280 5.46 11.86 -13.54
C THR A 280 4.29 12.78 -13.89
N PRO A 281 4.55 14.04 -14.31
CA PRO A 281 3.49 14.97 -14.72
C PRO A 281 2.54 14.37 -15.77
N GLU A 282 3.10 13.72 -16.81
CA GLU A 282 2.34 13.16 -17.94
C GLU A 282 1.44 12.00 -17.47
N ASN A 283 2.00 11.09 -16.67
CA ASN A 283 1.24 9.94 -16.16
C ASN A 283 0.15 10.36 -15.16
N LEU A 284 0.40 11.43 -14.40
CA LEU A 284 -0.61 12.02 -13.51
C LEU A 284 -1.69 12.76 -14.30
N ALA A 285 -1.37 13.41 -15.42
CA ALA A 285 -2.36 14.00 -16.31
C ALA A 285 -3.27 12.92 -16.90
N ALA A 286 -2.71 11.84 -17.44
CA ALA A 286 -3.47 10.69 -17.94
C ALA A 286 -4.35 10.02 -16.85
N ARG A 287 -3.85 9.94 -15.61
CA ARG A 287 -4.65 9.49 -14.47
C ARG A 287 -5.85 10.42 -14.22
N ASN A 288 -5.65 11.74 -14.26
CA ASN A 288 -6.73 12.70 -14.03
C ASN A 288 -7.79 12.58 -15.14
N GLU A 289 -7.37 12.44 -16.38
CA GLU A 289 -8.27 12.17 -17.51
C GLU A 289 -9.10 10.90 -17.25
N ALA A 290 -8.46 9.81 -16.81
CA ALA A 290 -9.16 8.58 -16.46
C ALA A 290 -10.21 8.81 -15.35
N LEU A 291 -9.89 9.58 -14.32
CA LEU A 291 -10.82 9.89 -13.23
C LEU A 291 -12.02 10.70 -13.74
N GLU A 292 -11.80 11.69 -14.61
CA GLU A 292 -12.89 12.47 -15.24
C GLU A 292 -13.80 11.59 -16.11
N MET A 293 -13.23 10.66 -16.89
CA MET A 293 -14.01 9.72 -17.69
C MET A 293 -14.88 8.81 -16.83
N LEU A 294 -14.32 8.29 -15.71
CA LEU A 294 -15.07 7.46 -14.77
C LEU A 294 -16.17 8.26 -14.06
N GLU A 295 -15.92 9.53 -13.70
CA GLU A 295 -16.90 10.40 -13.07
C GLU A 295 -18.06 10.76 -14.02
N LYS A 296 -17.78 11.05 -15.29
CA LYS A 296 -18.83 11.27 -16.32
C LYS A 296 -19.74 10.05 -16.46
N ARG A 297 -19.20 8.85 -16.26
CA ARG A 297 -19.97 7.59 -16.25
C ARG A 297 -20.61 7.25 -14.90
N LYS A 298 -20.52 8.13 -13.91
CA LYS A 298 -21.03 7.94 -12.54
C LYS A 298 -20.47 6.70 -11.86
N ILE A 299 -19.24 6.28 -12.20
CA ILE A 299 -18.55 5.16 -11.57
C ILE A 299 -18.01 5.60 -10.21
N ILE A 300 -18.35 4.87 -9.15
CA ILE A 300 -17.75 5.08 -7.83
C ILE A 300 -16.50 4.20 -7.73
N TYR A 301 -15.36 4.80 -7.45
CA TYR A 301 -14.08 4.14 -7.40
C TYR A 301 -13.30 4.45 -6.13
N ALA A 302 -12.42 3.55 -5.72
CA ALA A 302 -11.44 3.71 -4.66
C ALA A 302 -10.11 3.06 -5.06
N GLY A 303 -9.03 3.46 -4.41
CA GLY A 303 -7.69 2.94 -4.65
C GLY A 303 -6.64 4.02 -4.38
N ASP A 304 -5.42 3.61 -4.12
CA ASP A 304 -4.31 4.52 -3.84
C ASP A 304 -3.99 5.51 -4.97
N TRP A 305 -4.33 5.13 -6.20
CA TRP A 305 -4.11 5.92 -7.42
C TRP A 305 -5.18 7.02 -7.65
N THR A 306 -6.28 7.02 -6.88
CA THR A 306 -7.45 7.89 -7.13
C THR A 306 -7.38 9.26 -6.45
N ILE A 307 -6.37 9.51 -5.62
CA ILE A 307 -6.24 10.76 -4.86
C ILE A 307 -5.21 11.68 -5.51
N ASN A 308 -5.67 12.78 -6.10
CA ASN A 308 -4.83 13.69 -6.89
C ASN A 308 -3.70 14.37 -6.10
N ASN A 309 -3.87 14.55 -4.81
CA ASN A 309 -2.97 15.32 -3.96
C ASN A 309 -2.11 14.46 -3.02
N LEU A 310 -2.14 13.15 -3.18
CA LEU A 310 -1.34 12.21 -2.42
C LEU A 310 -0.63 11.22 -3.36
N PRO A 311 0.56 10.76 -3.00
CA PRO A 311 1.19 9.66 -3.69
C PRO A 311 0.44 8.35 -3.43
N CYS A 312 0.73 7.32 -4.25
CA CYS A 312 0.13 5.99 -4.11
C CYS A 312 0.61 5.30 -2.83
N THR A 313 -0.11 5.50 -1.75
CA THR A 313 0.23 5.05 -0.39
C THR A 313 -0.98 4.43 0.31
N LEU A 314 -0.76 3.82 1.47
CA LEU A 314 -1.83 3.37 2.37
C LEU A 314 -2.79 4.51 2.76
N GLU A 315 -2.26 5.73 2.97
CA GLU A 315 -3.07 6.91 3.27
C GLU A 315 -4.01 7.25 2.11
N ALA A 316 -3.49 7.27 0.88
CA ALA A 316 -4.32 7.51 -0.30
C ALA A 316 -5.39 6.42 -0.47
N ALA A 317 -5.04 5.15 -0.25
CA ALA A 317 -5.98 4.03 -0.32
C ALA A 317 -7.08 4.15 0.73
N ALA A 318 -6.75 4.42 1.99
CA ALA A 318 -7.74 4.61 3.06
C ALA A 318 -8.64 5.82 2.80
N LEU A 319 -8.04 6.97 2.46
CA LEU A 319 -8.78 8.19 2.13
C LEU A 319 -9.75 8.00 0.96
N SER A 320 -9.32 7.28 -0.08
CA SER A 320 -10.17 7.00 -1.24
C SER A 320 -11.40 6.17 -0.86
N GLY A 321 -11.24 5.21 0.04
CA GLY A 321 -12.35 4.43 0.57
C GLY A 321 -13.35 5.29 1.33
N PHE A 322 -12.90 6.21 2.18
CA PHE A 322 -13.77 7.16 2.87
C PHE A 322 -14.51 8.10 1.91
N LYS A 323 -13.82 8.56 0.85
CA LYS A 323 -14.47 9.38 -0.19
C LYS A 323 -15.53 8.59 -0.97
N ALA A 324 -15.26 7.32 -1.28
CA ALA A 324 -16.22 6.45 -1.96
C ALA A 324 -17.46 6.20 -1.08
N ALA A 325 -17.28 5.94 0.21
CA ALA A 325 -18.39 5.80 1.16
C ALA A 325 -19.28 7.05 1.19
N LYS A 326 -18.67 8.23 1.24
CA LYS A 326 -19.42 9.50 1.20
C LYS A 326 -20.22 9.67 -0.08
N LYS A 327 -19.71 9.23 -1.25
CA LYS A 327 -20.45 9.26 -2.53
C LYS A 327 -21.66 8.30 -2.56
N ILE A 328 -21.68 7.26 -1.72
CA ILE A 328 -22.82 6.34 -1.61
C ILE A 328 -23.95 6.97 -0.80
N CYS A 329 -23.61 7.73 0.25
CA CYS A 329 -24.59 8.38 1.14
C CYS A 329 -25.19 9.67 0.57
N LEU A 330 -24.73 10.15 -0.58
CA LEU A 330 -25.26 11.30 -1.33
C LEU A 330 -26.23 10.85 -2.41
#